data_8cb2f2497e827bf21cd5206c3bbbff64
#
_entry.id   8cb2f2497e827bf21cd5206c3bbbff64
#
_cell.length_a   1.000
_cell.length_b   1.000
_cell.length_c   1.000
_cell.angle_alpha   90.00
_cell.angle_beta   90.00
_cell.angle_gamma   90.00
#
_symmetry.space_group_name_H-M   'P 1'
#
loop_
_entity.id
_entity.type
_entity.pdbx_description
1 polymer ?
#
loop_
_entity_poly.entity_id
_entity_poly.type
_entity_poly.pdbx_seq_one_letter_code
_entity_poly.pdbx_strand_id
1 'polypeptide(L)'
;MKKKSFLRNKYTLSVFIILACLAADVVIHRGMSRVMLPDFFSEKRSPQQFFMCNSSLEFAHKKWKKGVNSIQQMEELPSDAAGFELDVYYDSTKNTMLVYHDSSRYSTLTLTELLKIYDTRKLTASVWLDFKNLTSFNEIKSLEYISYLSQLYRLQNKIIVESAFPQYLQSFCAKGFFTSYYIPYFNPYSISGQQLSHQLDSISRILNTYTVSALSGYYFQYPVMKKYFPRYPILTWSVNDAASVVTNTFNRKLLKDPHVKIVLFP
;
A
#
# COMPACT_ATOMS: atom_id res chain seq x y z
N MET A 1 -46.34 22.51 -32.57
CA MET A 1 -45.73 22.81 -31.24
C MET A 1 -45.46 21.62 -30.32
N LYS A 2 -45.97 20.40 -30.53
CA LYS A 2 -45.79 19.24 -29.59
C LYS A 2 -44.40 18.57 -29.62
N LYS A 3 -43.59 18.69 -30.69
CA LYS A 3 -42.25 18.04 -30.79
C LYS A 3 -41.19 18.63 -29.84
N LYS A 4 -41.20 19.93 -29.52
CA LYS A 4 -40.23 20.57 -28.63
C LYS A 4 -40.40 20.17 -27.14
N SER A 5 -41.62 19.90 -26.69
CA SER A 5 -41.93 19.45 -25.32
C SER A 5 -41.42 18.02 -25.06
N PHE A 6 -41.57 17.12 -26.03
CA PHE A 6 -41.15 15.72 -25.90
C PHE A 6 -39.61 15.55 -25.87
N LEU A 7 -38.88 16.33 -26.68
CA LEU A 7 -37.41 16.36 -26.64
C LEU A 7 -36.89 16.93 -25.29
N ARG A 8 -37.52 18.01 -24.80
CA ARG A 8 -37.16 18.63 -23.52
C ARG A 8 -37.33 17.65 -22.33
N ASN A 9 -38.39 16.82 -22.32
CA ASN A 9 -38.62 15.77 -21.32
C ASN A 9 -37.58 14.64 -21.40
N LYS A 10 -37.11 14.24 -22.59
CA LYS A 10 -36.08 13.21 -22.75
C LYS A 10 -34.72 13.68 -22.18
N TYR A 11 -34.30 14.92 -22.49
CA TYR A 11 -33.05 15.48 -21.92
C TYR A 11 -33.14 15.62 -20.41
N THR A 12 -34.28 16.08 -19.88
CA THR A 12 -34.48 16.21 -18.42
C THR A 12 -34.40 14.84 -17.73
N LEU A 13 -35.01 13.81 -18.30
CA LEU A 13 -34.94 12.44 -17.77
C LEU A 13 -33.50 11.90 -17.83
N SER A 14 -32.78 12.10 -18.93
CA SER A 14 -31.36 11.66 -19.05
C SER A 14 -30.47 12.35 -18.01
N VAL A 15 -30.61 13.65 -17.82
CA VAL A 15 -29.87 14.39 -16.77
C VAL A 15 -30.17 13.86 -15.39
N PHE A 16 -31.45 13.59 -15.08
CA PHE A 16 -31.85 13.03 -13.80
C PHE A 16 -31.23 11.64 -13.55
N ILE A 17 -31.22 10.77 -14.56
CA ILE A 17 -30.59 9.44 -14.47
C ILE A 17 -29.09 9.57 -14.21
N ILE A 18 -28.40 10.46 -14.93
CA ILE A 18 -26.96 10.69 -14.72
C ILE A 18 -26.67 11.16 -13.29
N LEU A 19 -27.45 12.12 -12.79
CA LEU A 19 -27.30 12.61 -11.41
C LEU A 19 -27.59 11.52 -10.38
N ALA A 20 -28.59 10.68 -10.59
CA ALA A 20 -28.89 9.55 -9.73
C ALA A 20 -27.76 8.52 -9.71
N CYS A 21 -27.17 8.21 -10.87
CA CYS A 21 -26.01 7.32 -10.98
C CYS A 21 -24.78 7.91 -10.27
N LEU A 22 -24.51 9.20 -10.42
CA LEU A 22 -23.40 9.86 -9.70
C LEU A 22 -23.63 9.88 -8.19
N ALA A 23 -24.86 10.14 -7.73
CA ALA A 23 -25.19 10.07 -6.31
C ALA A 23 -25.02 8.64 -5.75
N ALA A 24 -25.45 7.63 -6.49
CA ALA A 24 -25.24 6.23 -6.13
C ALA A 24 -23.74 5.89 -6.05
N ASP A 25 -22.93 6.32 -7.01
CA ASP A 25 -21.47 6.13 -7.02
C ASP A 25 -20.82 6.75 -5.77
N VAL A 26 -21.21 7.97 -5.39
CA VAL A 26 -20.72 8.63 -4.15
C VAL A 26 -21.11 7.83 -2.90
N VAL A 27 -22.32 7.26 -2.84
CA VAL A 27 -22.80 6.48 -1.69
C VAL A 27 -22.07 5.12 -1.62
N ILE A 28 -21.93 4.44 -2.74
CA ILE A 28 -21.22 3.15 -2.82
C ILE A 28 -19.76 3.33 -2.40
N HIS A 29 -19.08 4.37 -2.89
CA HIS A 29 -17.68 4.67 -2.62
C HIS A 29 -17.51 5.76 -1.55
N ARG A 30 -18.40 5.80 -0.54
CA ARG A 30 -18.43 6.84 0.52
C ARG A 30 -17.09 7.03 1.23
N GLY A 31 -16.31 5.96 1.41
CA GLY A 31 -14.98 6.03 2.02
C GLY A 31 -14.02 6.91 1.23
N MET A 32 -13.94 6.72 -0.08
CA MET A 32 -13.10 7.51 -0.99
C MET A 32 -13.63 8.94 -1.14
N SER A 33 -14.95 9.09 -1.27
CA SER A 33 -15.61 10.40 -1.32
C SER A 33 -15.27 11.23 -0.08
N ARG A 34 -15.27 10.61 1.11
CA ARG A 34 -14.92 11.27 2.37
C ARG A 34 -13.46 11.74 2.40
N VAL A 35 -12.54 10.91 1.91
CA VAL A 35 -11.10 11.27 1.83
C VAL A 35 -10.83 12.41 0.83
N MET A 36 -11.70 12.59 -0.17
CA MET A 36 -11.58 13.70 -1.14
C MET A 36 -12.03 15.04 -0.57
N LEU A 37 -12.89 15.05 0.45
CA LEU A 37 -13.29 16.27 1.14
C LEU A 37 -12.13 16.82 1.99
N PRO A 38 -12.14 18.13 2.32
CA PRO A 38 -11.19 18.70 3.26
C PRO A 38 -11.17 17.91 4.56
N ASP A 39 -9.96 17.69 5.12
CA ASP A 39 -9.85 17.02 6.41
C ASP A 39 -10.34 17.92 7.54
N PHE A 40 -11.02 17.31 8.51
CA PHE A 40 -11.52 17.97 9.73
C PHE A 40 -10.69 17.59 10.95
N PHE A 41 -9.48 17.05 10.74
CA PHE A 41 -8.61 16.68 11.84
C PHE A 41 -8.13 17.94 12.55
N SER A 42 -8.67 18.20 13.74
CA SER A 42 -8.41 19.42 14.53
C SER A 42 -7.14 19.34 15.37
N GLU A 43 -6.58 18.13 15.53
CA GLU A 43 -5.37 17.91 16.32
C GLU A 43 -4.21 18.78 15.82
N LYS A 44 -3.72 19.67 16.70
CA LYS A 44 -2.53 20.48 16.46
C LYS A 44 -1.35 19.78 17.11
N ARG A 45 -0.32 19.44 16.32
CA ARG A 45 0.91 18.84 16.81
C ARG A 45 2.09 19.67 16.35
N SER A 46 3.06 19.83 17.23
CA SER A 46 4.35 20.39 16.85
C SER A 46 5.04 19.46 15.86
N PRO A 47 5.73 19.99 14.83
CA PRO A 47 6.55 19.18 13.94
C PRO A 47 7.56 18.36 14.75
N GLN A 48 7.56 17.06 14.58
CA GLN A 48 8.54 16.16 15.18
C GLN A 48 9.62 15.81 14.16
N GLN A 49 10.86 15.72 14.62
CA GLN A 49 11.96 15.22 13.80
C GLN A 49 12.09 13.72 14.05
N PHE A 50 11.77 12.94 13.02
CA PHE A 50 11.97 11.49 13.05
C PHE A 50 13.21 11.12 12.25
N PHE A 51 13.92 10.10 12.69
CA PHE A 51 15.04 9.53 11.95
C PHE A 51 14.52 8.54 10.91
N MET A 52 14.89 8.77 9.64
CA MET A 52 14.49 7.89 8.55
C MET A 52 15.64 6.94 8.17
N CYS A 53 15.28 5.75 7.73
CA CYS A 53 16.22 4.82 7.12
C CYS A 53 16.79 5.42 5.83
N ASN A 54 18.12 5.41 5.72
CA ASN A 54 18.79 5.85 4.49
C ASN A 54 18.85 4.70 3.49
N SER A 55 17.81 4.58 2.67
CA SER A 55 17.69 3.54 1.65
C SER A 55 17.09 4.10 0.38
N SER A 56 17.49 3.53 -0.75
CA SER A 56 16.92 3.86 -2.06
C SER A 56 15.95 2.78 -2.52
N LEU A 57 15.00 3.18 -3.35
CA LEU A 57 14.07 2.27 -4.01
C LEU A 57 13.92 2.69 -5.46
N GLU A 58 14.22 1.76 -6.36
CA GLU A 58 14.04 1.93 -7.80
C GLU A 58 12.66 1.44 -8.22
N PHE A 59 11.94 2.24 -9.01
CA PHE A 59 10.65 1.86 -9.59
C PHE A 59 10.29 2.78 -10.75
N ALA A 60 9.59 2.25 -11.75
CA ALA A 60 9.26 3.01 -12.96
C ALA A 60 8.11 4.00 -12.72
N HIS A 61 7.05 3.59 -12.01
CA HIS A 61 5.89 4.42 -11.69
C HIS A 61 5.17 3.94 -10.43
N LYS A 62 4.25 4.76 -9.90
CA LYS A 62 3.63 4.57 -8.59
C LYS A 62 2.55 3.48 -8.55
N LYS A 63 2.05 3.02 -9.69
CA LYS A 63 0.97 2.03 -9.76
C LYS A 63 1.55 0.62 -9.75
N TRP A 64 1.31 -0.14 -8.68
CA TRP A 64 1.81 -1.50 -8.52
C TRP A 64 0.67 -2.51 -8.40
N LYS A 65 0.92 -3.77 -8.75
CA LYS A 65 -0.01 -4.88 -8.59
C LYS A 65 -0.03 -5.36 -7.16
N LYS A 66 -1.23 -5.55 -6.58
CA LYS A 66 -1.43 -6.10 -5.24
C LYS A 66 -1.64 -7.61 -5.29
N GLY A 67 -1.10 -8.32 -4.29
CA GLY A 67 -1.47 -9.70 -4.00
C GLY A 67 -1.01 -10.72 -5.03
N VAL A 68 0.24 -10.64 -5.49
CA VAL A 68 0.83 -11.64 -6.42
C VAL A 68 1.28 -12.87 -5.62
N ASN A 69 0.32 -13.65 -5.12
CA ASN A 69 0.53 -14.75 -4.18
C ASN A 69 0.43 -16.14 -4.83
N SER A 70 0.47 -16.23 -6.15
CA SER A 70 0.42 -17.49 -6.88
C SER A 70 1.28 -17.48 -8.14
N ILE A 71 1.62 -18.66 -8.64
CA ILE A 71 2.35 -18.84 -9.90
C ILE A 71 1.59 -18.18 -11.04
N GLN A 72 0.29 -18.42 -11.15
CA GLN A 72 -0.55 -17.84 -12.20
C GLN A 72 -0.50 -16.30 -12.17
N GLN A 73 -0.65 -15.67 -11.00
CA GLN A 73 -0.58 -14.21 -10.88
C GLN A 73 0.80 -13.65 -11.26
N MET A 74 1.87 -14.39 -10.95
CA MET A 74 3.21 -14.01 -11.38
C MET A 74 3.39 -14.17 -12.91
N GLU A 75 2.81 -15.19 -13.52
CA GLU A 75 2.82 -15.41 -14.98
C GLU A 75 1.98 -14.36 -15.73
N GLU A 76 0.89 -13.87 -15.14
CA GLU A 76 0.01 -12.84 -15.69
C GLU A 76 0.53 -11.41 -15.46
N LEU A 77 1.57 -11.21 -14.66
CA LEU A 77 2.10 -9.87 -14.39
C LEU A 77 2.62 -9.23 -15.69
N PRO A 78 2.21 -7.99 -16.03
CA PRO A 78 2.72 -7.31 -17.22
C PRO A 78 4.25 -7.19 -17.23
N SER A 79 4.87 -7.33 -18.39
CA SER A 79 6.35 -7.23 -18.52
C SER A 79 6.89 -5.84 -18.16
N ASP A 80 6.07 -4.81 -18.28
CA ASP A 80 6.35 -3.41 -17.94
C ASP A 80 5.84 -3.00 -16.54
N ALA A 81 5.41 -3.99 -15.72
CA ALA A 81 4.96 -3.72 -14.36
C ALA A 81 6.06 -2.99 -13.56
N ALA A 82 5.71 -1.86 -12.92
CA ALA A 82 6.65 -1.11 -12.08
C ALA A 82 7.00 -1.83 -10.79
N GLY A 83 6.06 -2.59 -10.27
CA GLY A 83 6.22 -3.37 -9.04
C GLY A 83 4.98 -4.18 -8.69
N PHE A 84 5.15 -5.08 -7.76
CA PHE A 84 4.08 -5.92 -7.20
C PHE A 84 4.32 -6.18 -5.71
N GLU A 85 3.24 -6.48 -5.03
CA GLU A 85 3.24 -6.86 -3.62
C GLU A 85 2.83 -8.32 -3.49
N LEU A 86 3.41 -8.99 -2.49
CA LEU A 86 3.09 -10.34 -2.08
C LEU A 86 3.23 -10.52 -0.57
N ASP A 87 2.40 -11.39 0.00
CA ASP A 87 2.39 -11.72 1.42
C ASP A 87 3.37 -12.85 1.71
N VAL A 88 4.29 -12.63 2.67
CA VAL A 88 5.31 -13.62 3.02
C VAL A 88 5.28 -14.02 4.48
N TYR A 89 5.58 -15.29 4.72
CA TYR A 89 5.78 -15.89 6.03
C TYR A 89 7.11 -16.65 6.04
N TYR A 90 7.94 -16.39 7.03
CA TYR A 90 9.18 -17.17 7.20
C TYR A 90 8.88 -18.48 7.93
N ASP A 91 9.24 -19.61 7.29
CA ASP A 91 9.21 -20.95 7.86
C ASP A 91 10.60 -21.28 8.42
N SER A 92 10.75 -21.23 9.75
CA SER A 92 12.02 -21.48 10.42
C SER A 92 12.48 -22.95 10.33
N THR A 93 11.55 -23.89 10.11
CA THR A 93 11.89 -25.32 10.00
C THR A 93 12.50 -25.65 8.66
N LYS A 94 12.07 -24.98 7.60
CA LYS A 94 12.56 -25.15 6.23
C LYS A 94 13.57 -24.09 5.81
N ASN A 95 13.79 -23.09 6.65
CA ASN A 95 14.64 -21.93 6.35
C ASN A 95 14.26 -21.28 5.01
N THR A 96 12.97 -21.01 4.78
CA THR A 96 12.44 -20.47 3.53
C THR A 96 11.30 -19.49 3.80
N MET A 97 10.96 -18.68 2.79
CA MET A 97 9.75 -17.86 2.81
C MET A 97 8.64 -18.51 2.01
N LEU A 98 7.52 -18.74 2.64
CA LEU A 98 6.26 -19.18 2.04
C LEU A 98 5.43 -17.97 1.61
N VAL A 99 4.68 -18.13 0.52
CA VAL A 99 3.85 -17.06 -0.05
C VAL A 99 2.39 -17.45 0.02
N TYR A 100 1.61 -16.75 0.87
CA TYR A 100 0.15 -16.89 1.00
C TYR A 100 -0.41 -15.70 1.80
N HIS A 101 -1.69 -15.39 1.60
CA HIS A 101 -2.31 -14.20 2.23
C HIS A 101 -2.65 -14.42 3.71
N ASP A 102 -3.23 -15.55 4.07
CA ASP A 102 -3.67 -15.87 5.44
C ASP A 102 -3.70 -17.39 5.67
N SER A 103 -3.89 -17.81 6.93
CA SER A 103 -3.86 -19.22 7.31
C SER A 103 -4.93 -20.08 6.63
N SER A 104 -6.04 -19.50 6.18
CA SER A 104 -7.09 -20.18 5.42
C SER A 104 -6.69 -20.50 3.99
N ARG A 105 -5.63 -19.83 3.51
CA ARG A 105 -5.04 -19.97 2.16
C ARG A 105 -3.61 -20.45 2.22
N TYR A 106 -3.27 -21.24 3.23
CA TYR A 106 -1.94 -21.79 3.39
C TYR A 106 -1.45 -22.46 2.11
N SER A 107 -0.24 -22.14 1.72
CA SER A 107 0.41 -22.67 0.53
C SER A 107 1.83 -23.11 0.87
N THR A 108 2.32 -24.10 0.15
CA THR A 108 3.74 -24.49 0.19
C THR A 108 4.58 -23.74 -0.82
N LEU A 109 3.98 -22.86 -1.62
CA LEU A 109 4.67 -22.02 -2.59
C LEU A 109 5.71 -21.14 -1.89
N THR A 110 6.94 -21.20 -2.38
CA THR A 110 8.05 -20.42 -1.83
C THR A 110 8.31 -19.15 -2.62
N LEU A 111 8.84 -18.13 -1.95
CA LEU A 111 9.33 -16.92 -2.60
C LEU A 111 10.36 -17.21 -3.69
N THR A 112 11.22 -18.21 -3.46
CA THR A 112 12.22 -18.65 -4.46
C THR A 112 11.56 -19.17 -5.73
N GLU A 113 10.47 -19.95 -5.64
CA GLU A 113 9.75 -20.45 -6.82
C GLU A 113 9.13 -19.30 -7.62
N LEU A 114 8.52 -18.32 -6.95
CA LEU A 114 8.00 -17.13 -7.64
C LEU A 114 9.10 -16.29 -8.29
N LEU A 115 10.24 -16.10 -7.61
CA LEU A 115 11.35 -15.33 -8.16
C LEU A 115 12.07 -16.06 -9.32
N LYS A 116 12.00 -17.39 -9.40
CA LYS A 116 12.43 -18.12 -10.60
C LYS A 116 11.59 -17.78 -11.84
N ILE A 117 10.27 -17.68 -11.67
CA ILE A 117 9.36 -17.24 -12.75
C ILE A 117 9.66 -15.80 -13.13
N TYR A 118 9.84 -14.91 -12.13
CA TYR A 118 10.24 -13.51 -12.33
C TYR A 118 11.50 -13.41 -13.22
N ASP A 119 12.54 -14.16 -12.90
CA ASP A 119 13.81 -14.16 -13.66
C ASP A 119 13.66 -14.78 -15.05
N THR A 120 12.95 -15.91 -15.17
CA THR A 120 12.67 -16.58 -16.46
C THR A 120 11.92 -15.64 -17.41
N ARG A 121 10.97 -14.84 -16.89
CA ARG A 121 10.22 -13.85 -17.64
C ARG A 121 10.99 -12.54 -17.87
N LYS A 122 12.21 -12.43 -17.32
CA LYS A 122 13.05 -11.21 -17.39
C LYS A 122 12.33 -9.96 -16.90
N LEU A 123 11.53 -10.10 -15.85
CA LEU A 123 10.82 -8.96 -15.25
C LEU A 123 11.81 -8.00 -14.59
N THR A 124 11.48 -6.72 -14.60
CA THR A 124 12.31 -5.67 -13.97
C THR A 124 11.58 -4.97 -12.80
N ALA A 125 10.37 -5.42 -12.50
CA ALA A 125 9.49 -4.90 -11.46
C ALA A 125 10.16 -4.92 -10.08
N SER A 126 9.87 -3.92 -9.25
CA SER A 126 10.24 -3.94 -7.84
C SER A 126 9.26 -4.78 -7.03
N VAL A 127 9.69 -5.26 -5.87
CA VAL A 127 8.97 -6.24 -5.05
C VAL A 127 8.67 -5.65 -3.68
N TRP A 128 7.42 -5.72 -3.25
CA TRP A 128 6.98 -5.35 -1.91
C TRP A 128 6.61 -6.62 -1.14
N LEU A 129 7.41 -6.95 -0.13
CA LEU A 129 7.21 -8.08 0.76
C LEU A 129 6.40 -7.61 1.98
N ASP A 130 5.12 -7.94 2.06
CA ASP A 130 4.30 -7.78 3.27
C ASP A 130 4.60 -8.94 4.22
N PHE A 131 5.53 -8.73 5.16
CA PHE A 131 6.09 -9.74 6.03
C PHE A 131 5.22 -9.96 7.27
N LYS A 132 4.38 -10.99 7.24
CA LYS A 132 3.29 -11.22 8.20
C LYS A 132 3.76 -11.70 9.58
N ASN A 133 4.82 -12.50 9.66
CA ASN A 133 5.29 -13.12 10.90
C ASN A 133 6.72 -12.74 11.30
N LEU A 134 7.15 -11.54 10.96
CA LEU A 134 8.47 -11.03 11.36
C LEU A 134 8.53 -10.84 12.87
N THR A 135 9.54 -11.46 13.53
CA THR A 135 9.75 -11.45 14.97
C THR A 135 11.25 -11.45 15.30
N SER A 136 11.62 -11.25 16.56
CA SER A 136 13.02 -11.39 17.02
C SER A 136 13.64 -12.78 16.74
N PHE A 137 12.81 -13.83 16.65
CA PHE A 137 13.31 -15.19 16.43
C PHE A 137 13.70 -15.48 14.97
N ASN A 138 13.14 -14.74 14.04
CA ASN A 138 13.38 -14.98 12.61
C ASN A 138 14.00 -13.79 11.86
N GLU A 139 14.17 -12.64 12.52
CA GLU A 139 14.68 -11.39 11.92
C GLU A 139 15.99 -11.62 11.15
N ILE A 140 17.01 -12.15 11.80
CA ILE A 140 18.33 -12.30 11.19
C ILE A 140 18.32 -13.33 10.05
N LYS A 141 17.71 -14.49 10.27
CA LYS A 141 17.63 -15.54 9.24
C LYS A 141 16.83 -15.10 8.02
N SER A 142 15.73 -14.37 8.23
CA SER A 142 14.95 -13.84 7.11
C SER A 142 15.68 -12.71 6.38
N LEU A 143 16.46 -11.87 7.09
CA LEU A 143 17.34 -10.90 6.47
C LEU A 143 18.40 -11.56 5.58
N GLU A 144 19.07 -12.59 6.07
CA GLU A 144 20.06 -13.38 5.31
C GLU A 144 19.42 -13.99 4.06
N TYR A 145 18.24 -14.60 4.21
CA TYR A 145 17.50 -15.21 3.12
C TYR A 145 17.07 -14.19 2.04
N ILE A 146 16.48 -13.05 2.45
CA ILE A 146 16.07 -11.98 1.52
C ILE A 146 17.32 -11.37 0.85
N SER A 147 18.42 -11.18 1.60
CA SER A 147 19.67 -10.67 1.04
C SER A 147 20.23 -11.59 -0.04
N TYR A 148 20.24 -12.90 0.21
CA TYR A 148 20.64 -13.90 -0.77
C TYR A 148 19.77 -13.85 -2.03
N LEU A 149 18.43 -13.83 -1.89
CA LEU A 149 17.53 -13.75 -3.04
C LEU A 149 17.68 -12.41 -3.79
N SER A 150 17.90 -11.32 -3.06
CA SER A 150 18.14 -9.99 -3.66
C SER A 150 19.38 -10.00 -4.58
N GLN A 151 20.45 -10.68 -4.18
CA GLN A 151 21.64 -10.83 -5.00
C GLN A 151 21.40 -11.77 -6.18
N LEU A 152 20.83 -12.95 -5.92
CA LEU A 152 20.57 -13.98 -6.93
C LEU A 152 19.70 -13.47 -8.09
N TYR A 153 18.65 -12.72 -7.78
CA TYR A 153 17.68 -12.23 -8.76
C TYR A 153 17.86 -10.75 -9.14
N ARG A 154 18.98 -10.13 -8.76
CA ARG A 154 19.32 -8.72 -9.10
C ARG A 154 18.26 -7.71 -8.67
N LEU A 155 17.79 -7.89 -7.43
CA LEU A 155 16.73 -7.05 -6.82
C LEU A 155 17.30 -5.99 -5.86
N GLN A 156 18.58 -5.64 -5.96
CA GLN A 156 19.18 -4.55 -5.18
C GLN A 156 18.41 -3.26 -5.44
N ASN A 157 18.08 -2.52 -4.38
CA ASN A 157 17.25 -1.31 -4.43
C ASN A 157 15.82 -1.51 -5.01
N LYS A 158 15.36 -2.75 -5.13
CA LYS A 158 14.03 -3.09 -5.68
C LYS A 158 13.12 -3.80 -4.68
N ILE A 159 13.59 -4.04 -3.45
CA ILE A 159 12.79 -4.73 -2.43
C ILE A 159 12.34 -3.75 -1.36
N ILE A 160 11.03 -3.76 -1.06
CA ILE A 160 10.44 -3.20 0.14
C ILE A 160 10.21 -4.35 1.11
N VAL A 161 10.63 -4.18 2.36
CA VAL A 161 10.25 -5.06 3.46
C VAL A 161 9.31 -4.31 4.38
N GLU A 162 8.07 -4.76 4.44
CA GLU A 162 7.03 -4.18 5.27
C GLU A 162 6.72 -5.07 6.48
N SER A 163 6.46 -4.44 7.62
CA SER A 163 5.93 -5.12 8.80
C SER A 163 5.14 -4.16 9.69
N ALA A 164 4.18 -4.70 10.44
CA ALA A 164 3.52 -4.00 11.55
C ALA A 164 4.44 -3.84 12.79
N PHE A 165 5.61 -4.47 12.79
CA PHE A 165 6.56 -4.51 13.90
C PHE A 165 7.89 -3.86 13.53
N PRO A 166 7.99 -2.50 13.51
CA PRO A 166 9.17 -1.78 13.01
C PRO A 166 10.44 -2.03 13.82
N GLN A 167 10.34 -2.51 15.08
CA GLN A 167 11.50 -2.95 15.86
C GLN A 167 12.32 -4.04 15.18
N TYR A 168 11.68 -4.91 14.38
CA TYR A 168 12.34 -6.00 13.66
C TYR A 168 12.75 -5.62 12.22
N LEU A 169 12.47 -4.36 11.81
CA LEU A 169 12.94 -3.81 10.53
C LEU A 169 14.31 -3.14 10.63
N GLN A 170 14.88 -3.00 11.85
CA GLN A 170 16.10 -2.24 12.04
C GLN A 170 17.32 -2.88 11.36
N SER A 171 17.44 -4.19 11.40
CA SER A 171 18.50 -4.94 10.70
C SER A 171 18.37 -4.81 9.17
N PHE A 172 17.15 -4.82 8.64
CA PHE A 172 16.89 -4.59 7.21
C PHE A 172 17.25 -3.16 6.79
N CYS A 173 16.89 -2.18 7.62
CA CYS A 173 17.27 -0.78 7.41
C CYS A 173 18.79 -0.61 7.40
N ALA A 174 19.50 -1.18 8.38
CA ALA A 174 20.95 -1.14 8.46
C ALA A 174 21.64 -1.82 7.25
N LYS A 175 20.99 -2.83 6.65
CA LYS A 175 21.47 -3.50 5.44
C LYS A 175 21.15 -2.75 4.13
N GLY A 176 20.42 -1.63 4.22
CA GLY A 176 20.07 -0.77 3.08
C GLY A 176 18.75 -1.14 2.37
N PHE A 177 17.97 -2.07 2.89
CA PHE A 177 16.64 -2.34 2.35
C PHE A 177 15.70 -1.16 2.58
N PHE A 178 14.80 -0.93 1.61
CA PHE A 178 13.69 0.01 1.81
C PHE A 178 12.66 -0.62 2.74
N THR A 179 12.44 -0.03 3.92
CA THR A 179 11.55 -0.57 4.94
C THR A 179 10.28 0.24 5.08
N SER A 180 9.15 -0.41 5.32
CA SER A 180 7.86 0.23 5.53
C SER A 180 7.23 -0.21 6.84
N TYR A 181 6.82 0.76 7.66
CA TYR A 181 6.00 0.49 8.84
C TYR A 181 4.53 0.51 8.44
N TYR A 182 3.88 -0.66 8.51
CA TYR A 182 2.44 -0.78 8.39
C TYR A 182 1.79 -0.26 9.67
N ILE A 183 1.20 0.95 9.61
CA ILE A 183 0.60 1.58 10.78
C ILE A 183 -0.65 0.83 11.24
N PRO A 184 -0.98 0.87 12.55
CA PRO A 184 -2.17 0.22 13.08
C PRO A 184 -3.44 0.60 12.30
N TYR A 185 -4.35 -0.36 12.15
CA TYR A 185 -5.63 -0.10 11.52
C TYR A 185 -6.50 0.80 12.39
N PHE A 186 -6.92 1.93 11.87
CA PHE A 186 -7.99 2.78 12.40
C PHE A 186 -8.62 3.58 11.28
N ASN A 187 -9.91 3.85 11.38
CA ASN A 187 -10.59 4.75 10.45
C ASN A 187 -10.67 6.15 11.06
N PRO A 188 -9.90 7.14 10.58
CA PRO A 188 -9.84 8.47 11.18
C PRO A 188 -11.17 9.24 11.08
N TYR A 189 -12.10 8.78 10.25
CA TYR A 189 -13.41 9.40 10.07
C TYR A 189 -14.51 8.80 10.96
N SER A 190 -14.20 7.72 11.70
CA SER A 190 -15.15 7.02 12.58
C SER A 190 -14.72 6.96 14.05
N ILE A 191 -13.55 7.51 14.38
CA ILE A 191 -13.06 7.59 15.77
C ILE A 191 -13.15 9.01 16.30
N SER A 192 -13.19 9.14 17.65
CA SER A 192 -13.17 10.45 18.31
C SER A 192 -11.80 11.15 18.17
N GLY A 193 -11.74 12.46 18.39
CA GLY A 193 -10.48 13.21 18.41
C GLY A 193 -9.50 12.64 19.45
N GLN A 194 -9.98 12.26 20.64
CA GLN A 194 -9.13 11.64 21.67
C GLN A 194 -8.56 10.30 21.21
N GLN A 195 -9.35 9.47 20.55
CA GLN A 195 -8.87 8.20 19.97
C GLN A 195 -7.85 8.45 18.85
N LEU A 196 -8.09 9.44 17.99
CA LEU A 196 -7.13 9.83 16.97
C LEU A 196 -5.83 10.30 17.60
N SER A 197 -5.89 11.16 18.63
CA SER A 197 -4.70 11.62 19.37
C SER A 197 -3.89 10.43 19.92
N HIS A 198 -4.55 9.47 20.54
CA HIS A 198 -3.90 8.25 21.07
C HIS A 198 -3.21 7.44 19.95
N GLN A 199 -3.85 7.28 18.77
CA GLN A 199 -3.22 6.60 17.63
C GLN A 199 -1.97 7.36 17.16
N LEU A 200 -2.07 8.68 17.04
CA LEU A 200 -0.94 9.53 16.63
C LEU A 200 0.22 9.47 17.63
N ASP A 201 -0.08 9.45 18.95
CA ASP A 201 0.94 9.30 20.01
C ASP A 201 1.64 7.96 19.91
N SER A 202 0.88 6.89 19.66
CA SER A 202 1.43 5.54 19.50
C SER A 202 2.38 5.46 18.30
N ILE A 203 1.95 5.96 17.14
CA ILE A 203 2.77 5.98 15.93
C ILE A 203 4.02 6.85 16.14
N SER A 204 3.86 8.05 16.75
CA SER A 204 4.98 8.95 17.03
C SER A 204 6.01 8.34 17.95
N ARG A 205 5.58 7.63 19.00
CA ARG A 205 6.48 6.92 19.92
C ARG A 205 7.31 5.87 19.21
N ILE A 206 6.67 5.10 18.33
CA ILE A 206 7.35 4.09 17.50
C ILE A 206 8.38 4.75 16.58
N LEU A 207 8.01 5.82 15.88
CA LEU A 207 8.90 6.51 14.95
C LEU A 207 10.04 7.30 15.64
N ASN A 208 9.90 7.63 16.92
CA ASN A 208 10.97 8.18 17.73
C ASN A 208 11.96 7.12 18.22
N THR A 209 11.55 5.84 18.20
CA THR A 209 12.37 4.72 18.68
C THR A 209 13.02 3.94 17.55
N TYR A 210 12.30 3.79 16.43
CA TYR A 210 12.71 2.92 15.30
C TYR A 210 12.71 3.69 13.99
N THR A 211 13.72 3.44 13.18
CA THR A 211 13.87 4.06 11.86
C THR A 211 13.20 3.20 10.78
N VAL A 212 12.46 3.85 9.87
CA VAL A 212 11.88 3.20 8.68
C VAL A 212 11.97 4.16 7.50
N SER A 213 11.86 3.64 6.27
CA SER A 213 11.94 4.46 5.05
C SER A 213 10.60 5.09 4.66
N ALA A 214 9.49 4.43 5.02
CA ALA A 214 8.14 4.84 4.64
C ALA A 214 7.10 4.40 5.68
N LEU A 215 5.90 4.95 5.55
CA LEU A 215 4.70 4.48 6.24
C LEU A 215 3.74 3.87 5.23
N SER A 216 3.10 2.77 5.61
CA SER A 216 2.04 2.16 4.82
C SER A 216 0.74 2.04 5.60
N GLY A 217 -0.37 2.09 4.89
CA GLY A 217 -1.70 2.01 5.48
C GLY A 217 -2.81 2.10 4.44
N TYR A 218 -4.04 1.94 4.91
CA TYR A 218 -5.23 2.03 4.07
C TYR A 218 -5.38 3.41 3.45
N TYR A 219 -5.99 3.47 2.26
CA TYR A 219 -6.23 4.73 1.55
C TYR A 219 -6.94 5.81 2.39
N PHE A 220 -7.79 5.43 3.34
CA PHE A 220 -8.46 6.37 4.23
C PHE A 220 -7.55 6.88 5.37
N GLN A 221 -6.40 6.24 5.63
CA GLN A 221 -5.37 6.71 6.56
C GLN A 221 -4.37 7.66 5.89
N TYR A 222 -4.32 7.69 4.55
CA TYR A 222 -3.44 8.58 3.78
C TYR A 222 -3.47 10.05 4.24
N PRO A 223 -4.64 10.71 4.48
CA PRO A 223 -4.64 12.10 4.91
C PRO A 223 -4.00 12.32 6.29
N VAL A 224 -4.14 11.33 7.18
CA VAL A 224 -3.50 11.36 8.52
C VAL A 224 -1.99 11.23 8.37
N MET A 225 -1.51 10.24 7.61
CA MET A 225 -0.08 10.08 7.35
C MET A 225 0.52 11.34 6.73
N LYS A 226 -0.13 11.90 5.70
CA LYS A 226 0.32 13.14 5.04
C LYS A 226 0.36 14.34 5.97
N LYS A 227 -0.63 14.51 6.85
CA LYS A 227 -0.75 15.66 7.74
C LYS A 227 0.22 15.61 8.91
N TYR A 228 0.33 14.47 9.57
CA TYR A 228 1.06 14.34 10.83
C TYR A 228 2.46 13.77 10.68
N PHE A 229 2.76 13.09 9.57
CA PHE A 229 4.06 12.49 9.28
C PHE A 229 4.58 12.87 7.87
N PRO A 230 4.59 14.17 7.49
CA PRO A 230 4.79 14.62 6.12
C PRO A 230 6.19 14.31 5.56
N ARG A 231 7.15 13.96 6.40
CA ARG A 231 8.50 13.57 5.98
C ARG A 231 8.58 12.15 5.43
N TYR A 232 7.63 11.28 5.80
CA TYR A 232 7.63 9.91 5.34
C TYR A 232 6.91 9.76 4.00
N PRO A 233 7.53 9.09 3.02
CA PRO A 233 6.82 8.59 1.85
C PRO A 233 5.66 7.70 2.29
N ILE A 234 4.54 7.82 1.58
CA ILE A 234 3.33 7.05 1.87
C ILE A 234 3.20 5.93 0.86
N LEU A 235 3.04 4.71 1.36
CA LEU A 235 2.66 3.53 0.61
C LEU A 235 1.21 3.21 0.97
N THR A 236 0.37 2.94 -0.03
CA THR A 236 -1.05 2.67 0.24
C THR A 236 -1.64 1.74 -0.80
N TRP A 237 -2.87 1.33 -0.60
CA TRP A 237 -3.63 0.53 -1.57
C TRP A 237 -5.00 1.11 -1.78
N SER A 238 -5.54 0.87 -2.96
CA SER A 238 -6.83 1.36 -3.40
C SER A 238 -7.59 0.28 -4.15
N VAL A 239 -8.84 0.52 -4.45
CA VAL A 239 -9.64 -0.35 -5.31
C VAL A 239 -9.56 0.13 -6.76
N ASN A 240 -9.80 -0.77 -7.70
CA ASN A 240 -9.88 -0.45 -9.12
C ASN A 240 -11.32 -0.72 -9.61
N ASP A 241 -12.09 0.35 -9.76
CA ASP A 241 -13.41 0.30 -10.36
C ASP A 241 -13.45 1.26 -11.56
N ALA A 242 -13.32 0.72 -12.75
CA ALA A 242 -13.27 1.51 -13.98
C ALA A 242 -14.58 2.25 -14.27
N ALA A 243 -15.72 1.77 -13.76
CA ALA A 243 -17.03 2.39 -13.95
C ALA A 243 -17.30 3.54 -12.97
N SER A 244 -16.58 3.58 -11.83
CA SER A 244 -16.76 4.58 -10.79
C SER A 244 -16.00 5.88 -11.08
N VAL A 245 -16.71 6.99 -11.15
CA VAL A 245 -16.12 8.34 -11.25
C VAL A 245 -15.38 8.70 -9.97
N VAL A 246 -15.93 8.33 -8.82
CA VAL A 246 -15.34 8.57 -7.49
C VAL A 246 -14.00 7.85 -7.38
N THR A 247 -13.96 6.55 -7.66
CA THR A 247 -12.76 5.73 -7.60
C THR A 247 -11.67 6.26 -8.54
N ASN A 248 -12.03 6.56 -9.79
CA ASN A 248 -11.10 7.08 -10.77
C ASN A 248 -10.52 8.44 -10.37
N THR A 249 -11.35 9.34 -9.85
CA THR A 249 -10.91 10.66 -9.39
C THR A 249 -10.01 10.54 -8.17
N PHE A 250 -10.37 9.69 -7.22
CA PHE A 250 -9.57 9.43 -6.02
C PHE A 250 -8.21 8.82 -6.36
N ASN A 251 -8.17 7.80 -7.22
CA ASN A 251 -6.92 7.16 -7.67
C ASN A 251 -5.99 8.14 -8.38
N ARG A 252 -6.54 9.03 -9.23
CA ARG A 252 -5.77 10.13 -9.84
C ARG A 252 -5.18 11.08 -8.80
N LYS A 253 -5.95 11.41 -7.74
CA LYS A 253 -5.46 12.24 -6.62
C LYS A 253 -4.27 11.57 -5.91
N LEU A 254 -4.38 10.28 -5.57
CA LEU A 254 -3.29 9.53 -4.94
C LEU A 254 -2.04 9.48 -5.83
N LEU A 255 -2.19 9.14 -7.10
CA LEU A 255 -1.06 9.00 -8.03
C LEU A 255 -0.35 10.34 -8.30
N LYS A 256 -1.07 11.47 -8.23
CA LYS A 256 -0.50 12.81 -8.42
C LYS A 256 0.13 13.38 -7.15
N ASP A 257 -0.20 12.87 -5.96
CA ASP A 257 0.32 13.42 -4.70
C ASP A 257 1.80 13.07 -4.52
N PRO A 258 2.69 14.06 -4.32
CA PRO A 258 4.13 13.82 -4.15
C PRO A 258 4.47 13.03 -2.88
N HIS A 259 3.63 13.07 -1.83
CA HIS A 259 3.84 12.28 -0.61
C HIS A 259 3.55 10.80 -0.82
N VAL A 260 2.70 10.45 -1.78
CA VAL A 260 2.40 9.05 -2.11
C VAL A 260 3.49 8.52 -3.04
N LYS A 261 4.20 7.50 -2.60
CA LYS A 261 5.27 6.86 -3.38
C LYS A 261 4.75 5.70 -4.20
N ILE A 262 3.89 4.87 -3.61
CA ILE A 262 3.32 3.67 -4.26
C ILE A 262 1.84 3.54 -3.91
N VAL A 263 1.05 3.12 -4.89
CA VAL A 263 -0.35 2.71 -4.72
C VAL A 263 -0.52 1.30 -5.28
N LEU A 264 -0.93 0.38 -4.43
CA LEU A 264 -1.28 -0.98 -4.83
C LEU A 264 -2.71 -1.05 -5.36
N PHE A 265 -2.88 -1.74 -6.47
CA PHE A 265 -4.18 -2.03 -7.07
C PHE A 265 -4.38 -3.52 -7.23
N PRO A 266 -5.62 -4.05 -7.01
CA PRO A 266 -5.97 -5.46 -7.24
C PRO A 266 -5.67 -5.95 -8.64
#